data_eabd11507871c928e3fbeff617e028fd
#
_entry.id   eabd11507871c928e3fbeff617e028fd
#
_cell.length_a   1.000
_cell.length_b   1.000
_cell.length_c   1.000
_cell.angle_alpha   90.00
_cell.angle_beta   90.00
_cell.angle_gamma   90.00
#
_symmetry.space_group_name_H-M   'P 1'
#
loop_
_entity.id
_entity.type
_entity.pdbx_description
1 polymer ?
#
loop_
_entity_poly.entity_id
_entity_poly.type
_entity_poly.pdbx_seq_one_letter_code
_entity_poly.pdbx_strand_id
1 'polypeptide(L)'
;NKGVIEPDDERFSGFVFKIQANMDPSHRDRIAFLRICSGKFSSGMRVHHFRLDKEIRLARAEQMMAQERQSVDEAFAGDIIGLYDPGLFRIGDTLASEPGLAFDSVPRFSPEHFSRVSLRDPMKRKQLQKGIDQLAEEGTIQLFMEPGREKDPILGVVGELQFDVLKFRLENEYGAKVELERLG
;
A
#
# COMPACT_ATOMS: atom_id res chain seq x y z
N ASN A 1 24.85 0.38 -15.23
CA ASN A 1 25.18 1.02 -13.96
C ASN A 1 23.91 1.49 -13.30
N LYS A 2 23.51 0.83 -12.20
CA LYS A 2 22.49 1.37 -11.32
C LYS A 2 23.11 2.63 -10.68
N GLY A 3 22.60 3.81 -11.06
CA GLY A 3 23.06 5.07 -10.47
C GLY A 3 22.54 5.20 -9.04
N VAL A 4 23.31 5.84 -8.19
CA VAL A 4 22.85 6.30 -6.88
C VAL A 4 22.26 7.70 -7.10
N ILE A 5 21.11 7.96 -6.49
CA ILE A 5 20.51 9.29 -6.45
C ILE A 5 20.85 9.88 -5.10
N GLU A 6 21.52 11.01 -5.12
CA GLU A 6 21.88 11.73 -3.91
C GLU A 6 20.71 12.65 -3.49
N PRO A 7 20.53 12.91 -2.19
CA PRO A 7 19.44 13.77 -1.70
C PRO A 7 19.49 15.22 -2.22
N ASP A 8 20.65 15.68 -2.63
CA ASP A 8 20.90 17.03 -3.19
C ASP A 8 20.73 17.10 -4.72
N ASP A 9 20.35 16.00 -5.38
CA ASP A 9 19.95 16.01 -6.79
C ASP A 9 18.71 16.90 -6.94
N GLU A 10 18.73 17.86 -7.84
CA GLU A 10 17.63 18.80 -8.08
C GLU A 10 16.40 18.11 -8.69
N ARG A 11 16.58 16.97 -9.36
CA ARG A 11 15.47 16.19 -9.93
C ARG A 11 14.64 15.57 -8.83
N PHE A 12 13.34 15.79 -8.89
CA PHE A 12 12.42 15.14 -7.96
C PHE A 12 12.41 13.63 -8.18
N SER A 13 12.57 12.91 -7.09
CA SER A 13 12.30 11.48 -7.05
C SER A 13 11.69 11.08 -5.71
N GLY A 14 10.79 10.12 -5.76
CA GLY A 14 10.14 9.60 -4.56
C GLY A 14 9.77 8.13 -4.72
N PHE A 15 9.60 7.49 -3.58
CA PHE A 15 9.38 6.06 -3.47
C PHE A 15 8.18 5.76 -2.56
N VAL A 16 7.20 4.99 -3.08
CA VAL A 16 6.04 4.56 -2.30
C VAL A 16 6.44 3.36 -1.45
N PHE A 17 6.51 3.53 -0.13
CA PHE A 17 6.95 2.48 0.78
C PHE A 17 5.83 1.87 1.61
N LYS A 18 4.67 2.55 1.69
CA LYS A 18 3.50 2.08 2.44
C LYS A 18 2.22 2.52 1.77
N ILE A 19 1.21 1.68 1.83
CA ILE A 19 -0.17 2.03 1.49
C ILE A 19 -1.04 1.70 2.70
N GLN A 20 -1.97 2.56 3.02
CA GLN A 20 -2.93 2.36 4.09
C GLN A 20 -4.32 2.76 3.62
N ALA A 21 -5.28 1.85 3.75
CA ALA A 21 -6.68 2.09 3.46
C ALA A 21 -7.46 2.32 4.75
N ASN A 22 -8.61 3.00 4.64
CA ASN A 22 -9.60 3.15 5.72
C ASN A 22 -9.02 3.77 7.02
N MET A 23 -8.14 4.77 6.88
CA MET A 23 -7.60 5.50 8.03
C MET A 23 -8.68 6.27 8.79
N ASP A 24 -9.71 6.72 8.08
CA ASP A 24 -10.91 7.35 8.65
C ASP A 24 -12.09 6.39 8.47
N PRO A 25 -12.72 5.91 9.57
CA PRO A 25 -13.88 5.02 9.49
C PRO A 25 -15.08 5.64 8.74
N SER A 26 -15.19 6.97 8.71
CA SER A 26 -16.26 7.71 8.03
C SER A 26 -16.01 7.87 6.53
N HIS A 27 -14.76 7.77 6.10
CA HIS A 27 -14.34 7.91 4.72
C HIS A 27 -13.52 6.71 4.28
N ARG A 28 -13.90 6.10 3.16
CA ARG A 28 -13.12 5.01 2.54
C ARG A 28 -11.97 5.61 1.73
N ASP A 29 -11.01 6.19 2.43
CA ASP A 29 -9.82 6.74 1.83
C ASP A 29 -8.68 5.72 1.78
N ARG A 30 -7.81 5.91 0.82
CA ARG A 30 -6.58 5.17 0.67
C ARG A 30 -5.45 6.17 0.46
N ILE A 31 -4.40 6.03 1.25
CA ILE A 31 -3.24 6.91 1.22
C ILE A 31 -1.99 6.11 0.87
N ALA A 32 -1.26 6.58 -0.13
CA ALA A 32 0.07 6.10 -0.45
C ALA A 32 1.11 7.01 0.21
N PHE A 33 1.94 6.44 1.06
CA PHE A 33 3.03 7.15 1.71
C PHE A 33 4.26 7.12 0.81
N LEU A 34 4.66 8.31 0.40
CA LEU A 34 5.81 8.57 -0.46
C LEU A 34 6.95 9.17 0.37
N ARG A 35 8.11 8.54 0.34
CA ARG A 35 9.35 9.16 0.79
C ARG A 35 9.98 9.91 -0.37
N ILE A 36 10.27 11.19 -0.19
CA ILE A 36 11.01 11.98 -1.16
C ILE A 36 12.49 11.64 -1.02
N CYS A 37 13.10 11.20 -2.11
CA CYS A 37 14.49 10.74 -2.14
C CYS A 37 15.43 11.85 -2.64
N SER A 38 14.97 12.70 -3.57
CA SER A 38 15.72 13.85 -4.08
C SER A 38 14.77 14.95 -4.56
N GLY A 39 15.31 16.15 -4.74
CA GLY A 39 14.61 17.31 -5.25
C GLY A 39 13.51 17.81 -4.35
N LYS A 40 12.54 18.51 -4.95
CA LYS A 40 11.43 19.18 -4.26
C LYS A 40 10.10 18.70 -4.79
N PHE A 41 9.20 18.33 -3.90
CA PHE A 41 7.79 18.15 -4.19
C PHE A 41 7.08 19.51 -4.18
N SER A 42 6.19 19.73 -5.15
CA SER A 42 5.25 20.85 -5.16
C SER A 42 3.85 20.34 -5.48
N SER A 43 2.85 20.80 -4.75
CA SER A 43 1.45 20.38 -4.94
C SER A 43 0.99 20.66 -6.38
N GLY A 44 0.40 19.65 -7.01
CA GLY A 44 -0.04 19.73 -8.40
C GLY A 44 1.03 19.47 -9.45
N MET A 45 2.28 19.18 -9.06
CA MET A 45 3.34 18.83 -9.99
C MET A 45 3.00 17.58 -10.79
N ARG A 46 3.60 17.47 -11.99
CA ARG A 46 3.53 16.28 -12.82
C ARG A 46 4.77 15.46 -12.64
N VAL A 47 4.61 14.15 -12.56
CA VAL A 47 5.70 13.20 -12.40
C VAL A 47 5.48 11.99 -13.30
N HIS A 48 6.56 11.37 -13.72
CA HIS A 48 6.53 10.09 -14.40
C HIS A 48 6.36 8.97 -13.36
N HIS A 49 5.34 8.14 -13.56
CA HIS A 49 5.12 6.93 -12.76
C HIS A 49 5.78 5.74 -13.47
N PHE A 50 6.88 5.25 -12.92
CA PHE A 50 7.74 4.27 -13.60
C PHE A 50 7.00 2.97 -13.99
N ARG A 51 6.32 2.30 -13.03
CA ARG A 51 5.62 1.04 -13.29
C ARG A 51 4.51 1.15 -14.34
N LEU A 52 3.83 2.28 -14.40
CA LEU A 52 2.73 2.51 -15.34
C LEU A 52 3.20 3.15 -16.65
N ASP A 53 4.47 3.53 -16.71
CA ASP A 53 5.09 4.23 -17.84
C ASP A 53 4.24 5.41 -18.36
N LYS A 54 3.79 6.25 -17.43
CA LYS A 54 2.95 7.42 -17.75
C LYS A 54 3.18 8.59 -16.80
N GLU A 55 2.87 9.79 -17.31
CA GLU A 55 2.81 10.98 -16.49
C GLU A 55 1.51 11.00 -15.65
N ILE A 56 1.65 11.34 -14.38
CA ILE A 56 0.53 11.55 -13.45
C ILE A 56 0.70 12.89 -12.74
N ARG A 57 -0.42 13.46 -12.27
CA ARG A 57 -0.41 14.67 -11.47
C ARG A 57 -0.59 14.34 -9.99
N LEU A 58 0.30 14.87 -9.15
CA LEU A 58 0.21 14.75 -7.70
C LEU A 58 -0.62 15.92 -7.15
N ALA A 59 -1.95 15.73 -7.08
CA ALA A 59 -2.89 16.83 -6.86
C ALA A 59 -2.94 17.33 -5.42
N ARG A 60 -2.81 16.46 -4.42
CA ARG A 60 -2.85 16.78 -2.99
C ARG A 60 -1.90 15.89 -2.24
N ALA A 61 -1.10 16.49 -1.39
CA ALA A 61 -0.28 15.80 -0.42
C ALA A 61 -0.68 16.22 0.99
N GLU A 62 -0.61 15.29 1.91
CA GLU A 62 -0.85 15.49 3.32
C GLU A 62 0.38 15.05 4.10
N GLN A 63 0.72 15.77 5.14
CA GLN A 63 1.72 15.34 6.12
C GLN A 63 1.01 14.93 7.41
N MET A 64 1.43 13.82 7.96
CA MET A 64 0.92 13.34 9.23
C MET A 64 1.73 13.98 10.37
N MET A 65 1.13 14.93 11.07
CA MET A 65 1.68 15.53 12.28
C MET A 65 0.91 15.01 13.49
N ALA A 66 1.48 14.02 14.16
CA ALA A 66 0.82 13.27 15.25
C ALA A 66 -0.50 12.61 14.78
N GLN A 67 -1.66 13.11 15.21
CA GLN A 67 -2.98 12.62 14.80
C GLN A 67 -3.70 13.52 13.78
N GLU A 68 -3.09 14.63 13.41
CA GLU A 68 -3.69 15.59 12.48
C GLU A 68 -3.08 15.46 11.08
N ARG A 69 -3.94 15.62 10.07
CA ARG A 69 -3.54 15.70 8.67
C ARG A 69 -3.43 17.17 8.29
N GLN A 70 -2.28 17.58 7.80
CA GLN A 70 -2.08 18.93 7.28
C GLN A 70 -1.76 18.85 5.79
N SER A 71 -2.43 19.68 5.00
CA SER A 71 -2.11 19.84 3.58
C SER A 71 -0.70 20.40 3.43
N VAL A 72 0.06 19.80 2.52
CA VAL A 72 1.45 20.19 2.25
C VAL A 72 1.58 20.65 0.81
N ASP A 73 2.01 21.91 0.65
CA ASP A 73 2.24 22.47 -0.68
C ASP A 73 3.64 22.15 -1.21
N GLU A 74 4.62 22.05 -0.31
CA GLU A 74 6.02 21.77 -0.64
C GLU A 74 6.63 20.79 0.35
N ALA A 75 7.49 19.89 -0.13
CA ALA A 75 8.28 18.97 0.69
C ALA A 75 9.61 18.64 0.00
N PHE A 76 10.60 18.23 0.77
CA PHE A 76 11.98 18.08 0.33
C PHE A 76 12.52 16.67 0.55
N ALA A 77 13.69 16.39 0.01
CA ALA A 77 14.38 15.12 0.20
C ALA A 77 14.48 14.76 1.68
N GLY A 78 14.06 13.54 2.03
CA GLY A 78 13.95 13.04 3.40
C GLY A 78 12.54 13.12 4.00
N ASP A 79 11.67 13.98 3.50
CA ASP A 79 10.30 14.10 3.96
C ASP A 79 9.44 12.91 3.52
N ILE A 80 8.40 12.64 4.30
CA ILE A 80 7.36 11.66 3.98
C ILE A 80 6.04 12.41 3.83
N ILE A 81 5.41 12.23 2.67
CA ILE A 81 4.09 12.79 2.38
C ILE A 81 3.09 11.67 2.07
N GLY A 82 1.84 11.89 2.44
CA GLY A 82 0.71 11.04 2.07
C GLY A 82 0.05 11.55 0.79
N LEU A 83 -0.08 10.70 -0.21
CA LEU A 83 -0.79 11.00 -1.45
C LEU A 83 -2.15 10.31 -1.41
N TYR A 84 -3.23 11.04 -1.70
CA TYR A 84 -4.52 10.41 -1.91
C TYR A 84 -4.43 9.43 -3.08
N ASP A 85 -4.83 8.18 -2.83
CA ASP A 85 -4.69 7.09 -3.80
C ASP A 85 -6.06 6.53 -4.21
N PRO A 86 -6.51 6.77 -5.45
CA PRO A 86 -7.72 6.15 -5.98
C PRO A 86 -7.54 4.66 -6.36
N GLY A 87 -6.47 4.00 -5.93
CA GLY A 87 -6.11 2.62 -6.30
C GLY A 87 -5.01 2.54 -7.37
N LEU A 88 -4.27 3.63 -7.57
CA LEU A 88 -3.23 3.73 -8.60
C LEU A 88 -1.88 3.21 -8.11
N PHE A 89 -1.51 3.55 -6.87
CA PHE A 89 -0.19 3.29 -6.33
C PHE A 89 -0.05 1.88 -5.77
N ARG A 90 1.19 1.37 -5.81
CA ARG A 90 1.62 0.13 -5.15
C ARG A 90 2.91 0.37 -4.37
N ILE A 91 3.11 -0.41 -3.33
CA ILE A 91 4.39 -0.42 -2.61
C ILE A 91 5.50 -0.79 -3.60
N GLY A 92 6.57 0.01 -3.61
CA GLY A 92 7.68 -0.12 -4.55
C GLY A 92 7.59 0.80 -5.78
N ASP A 93 6.48 1.55 -5.94
CA ASP A 93 6.37 2.48 -7.06
C ASP A 93 7.36 3.64 -6.94
N THR A 94 8.00 3.95 -8.04
CA THR A 94 8.87 5.12 -8.22
C THR A 94 8.14 6.21 -8.95
N LEU A 95 8.20 7.43 -8.41
CA LEU A 95 7.71 8.67 -9.02
C LEU A 95 8.90 9.60 -9.22
N ALA A 96 9.09 10.13 -10.41
CA ALA A 96 10.21 11.02 -10.71
C ALA A 96 9.81 12.14 -11.68
N SER A 97 10.56 13.25 -11.66
CA SER A 97 10.36 14.36 -12.62
C SER A 97 10.65 13.94 -14.06
N GLU A 98 11.48 12.92 -14.24
CA GLU A 98 11.95 12.44 -15.55
C GLU A 98 11.76 10.94 -15.68
N PRO A 99 11.49 10.41 -16.90
CA PRO A 99 11.46 8.98 -17.14
C PRO A 99 12.84 8.34 -17.02
N GLY A 100 12.85 7.02 -16.81
CA GLY A 100 14.10 6.24 -16.78
C GLY A 100 14.73 6.06 -15.39
N LEU A 101 14.19 6.69 -14.36
CA LEU A 101 14.62 6.53 -12.99
C LEU A 101 13.68 5.56 -12.27
N ALA A 102 14.24 4.48 -11.71
CA ALA A 102 13.51 3.53 -10.88
C ALA A 102 14.34 3.11 -9.68
N PHE A 103 13.72 3.11 -8.52
CA PHE A 103 14.31 2.50 -7.33
C PHE A 103 14.10 0.98 -7.33
N ASP A 104 15.01 0.27 -6.69
CA ASP A 104 14.80 -1.14 -6.41
C ASP A 104 13.57 -1.32 -5.51
N SER A 105 12.80 -2.38 -5.75
CA SER A 105 11.60 -2.67 -4.94
C SER A 105 11.97 -2.93 -3.49
N VAL A 106 11.02 -2.63 -2.58
CA VAL A 106 11.16 -3.00 -1.15
C VAL A 106 11.30 -4.52 -1.05
N PRO A 107 12.32 -5.01 -0.32
CA PRO A 107 12.41 -6.43 -0.02
C PRO A 107 11.12 -6.94 0.63
N ARG A 108 10.55 -7.99 0.07
CA ARG A 108 9.40 -8.67 0.67
C ARG A 108 9.91 -9.89 1.42
N PHE A 109 9.54 -9.98 2.68
CA PHE A 109 9.80 -11.20 3.45
C PHE A 109 8.86 -12.31 2.99
N SER A 110 9.38 -13.51 2.82
CA SER A 110 8.55 -14.68 2.57
C SER A 110 7.66 -14.94 3.78
N PRO A 111 6.40 -15.32 3.58
CA PRO A 111 5.53 -15.68 4.69
C PRO A 111 6.02 -16.97 5.34
N GLU A 112 5.92 -17.03 6.65
CA GLU A 112 6.31 -18.20 7.45
C GLU A 112 5.08 -18.93 8.02
N HIS A 113 3.94 -18.23 8.11
CA HIS A 113 2.70 -18.78 8.63
C HIS A 113 1.60 -18.70 7.59
N PHE A 114 0.80 -19.75 7.48
CA PHE A 114 -0.27 -19.86 6.49
C PHE A 114 -1.60 -20.21 7.16
N SER A 115 -2.67 -19.60 6.70
CA SER A 115 -4.03 -19.95 7.11
C SER A 115 -4.99 -19.90 5.94
N ARG A 116 -5.87 -20.88 5.89
CA ARG A 116 -7.01 -20.87 4.98
C ARG A 116 -8.11 -20.02 5.58
N VAL A 117 -8.71 -19.19 4.75
CA VAL A 117 -9.81 -18.31 5.17
C VAL A 117 -11.11 -18.90 4.70
N SER A 118 -12.02 -19.14 5.62
CA SER A 118 -13.41 -19.47 5.32
C SER A 118 -14.36 -18.40 5.86
N LEU A 119 -15.42 -18.14 5.12
CA LEU A 119 -16.40 -17.11 5.45
C LEU A 119 -17.59 -17.73 6.18
N ARG A 120 -17.94 -17.19 7.35
CA ARG A 120 -19.11 -17.65 8.11
C ARG A 120 -20.44 -17.35 7.42
N ASP A 121 -20.55 -16.19 6.79
CA ASP A 121 -21.74 -15.75 6.06
C ASP A 121 -21.45 -15.64 4.56
N PRO A 122 -21.95 -16.57 3.72
CA PRO A 122 -21.72 -16.56 2.28
C PRO A 122 -22.15 -15.26 1.57
N MET A 123 -23.11 -14.52 2.13
CA MET A 123 -23.58 -13.25 1.58
C MET A 123 -22.52 -12.13 1.65
N LYS A 124 -21.52 -12.29 2.50
CA LYS A 124 -20.44 -11.32 2.70
C LYS A 124 -19.19 -11.55 1.82
N ARG A 125 -19.30 -12.41 0.80
CA ARG A 125 -18.17 -12.78 -0.05
C ARG A 125 -17.50 -11.59 -0.76
N LYS A 126 -18.29 -10.65 -1.27
CA LYS A 126 -17.74 -9.44 -1.93
C LYS A 126 -16.95 -8.57 -0.95
N GLN A 127 -17.44 -8.45 0.28
CA GLN A 127 -16.77 -7.71 1.36
C GLN A 127 -15.46 -8.39 1.76
N LEU A 128 -15.47 -9.73 1.91
CA LEU A 128 -14.27 -10.51 2.18
C LEU A 128 -13.22 -10.30 1.06
N GLN A 129 -13.61 -10.49 -0.20
CA GLN A 129 -12.69 -10.34 -1.32
C GLN A 129 -12.08 -8.94 -1.33
N LYS A 130 -12.91 -7.90 -1.19
CA LYS A 130 -12.42 -6.52 -1.12
C LYS A 130 -11.43 -6.32 0.04
N GLY A 131 -11.73 -6.86 1.22
CA GLY A 131 -10.85 -6.74 2.39
C GLY A 131 -9.50 -7.44 2.16
N ILE A 132 -9.52 -8.66 1.64
CA ILE A 132 -8.30 -9.43 1.34
C ILE A 132 -7.45 -8.70 0.29
N ASP A 133 -8.06 -8.23 -0.80
CA ASP A 133 -7.34 -7.53 -1.87
C ASP A 133 -6.66 -6.26 -1.33
N GLN A 134 -7.37 -5.45 -0.54
CA GLN A 134 -6.80 -4.25 0.06
C GLN A 134 -5.67 -4.55 1.05
N LEU A 135 -5.84 -5.55 1.91
CA LEU A 135 -4.80 -5.96 2.88
C LEU A 135 -3.56 -6.53 2.19
N ALA A 136 -3.74 -7.24 1.06
CA ALA A 136 -2.63 -7.70 0.23
C ALA A 136 -1.89 -6.54 -0.45
N GLU A 137 -2.63 -5.54 -0.94
CA GLU A 137 -2.04 -4.33 -1.52
C GLU A 137 -1.28 -3.47 -0.50
N GLU A 138 -1.74 -3.45 0.75
CA GLU A 138 -1.02 -2.83 1.89
C GLU A 138 0.26 -3.60 2.27
N GLY A 139 0.47 -4.80 1.72
CA GLY A 139 1.61 -5.65 2.05
C GLY A 139 1.51 -6.35 3.41
N THR A 140 0.35 -6.29 4.05
CA THR A 140 0.12 -6.93 5.36
C THR A 140 0.07 -8.44 5.26
N ILE A 141 -0.41 -8.95 4.12
CA ILE A 141 -0.58 -10.37 3.82
C ILE A 141 -0.12 -10.71 2.41
N GLN A 142 0.15 -11.97 2.16
CA GLN A 142 0.30 -12.53 0.83
C GLN A 142 -0.86 -13.50 0.53
N LEU A 143 -1.45 -13.36 -0.66
CA LEU A 143 -2.60 -14.15 -1.08
C LEU A 143 -2.16 -15.31 -1.98
N PHE A 144 -2.62 -16.51 -1.64
CA PHE A 144 -2.40 -17.72 -2.42
C PHE A 144 -3.75 -18.36 -2.74
N MET A 145 -3.85 -18.93 -3.95
CA MET A 145 -5.05 -19.62 -4.41
C MET A 145 -4.71 -21.08 -4.69
N GLU A 146 -5.50 -21.98 -4.12
CA GLU A 146 -5.40 -23.42 -4.42
C GLU A 146 -6.33 -23.76 -5.58
N PRO A 147 -5.84 -24.40 -6.65
CA PRO A 147 -6.70 -24.82 -7.76
C PRO A 147 -7.85 -25.71 -7.28
N GLY A 148 -9.08 -25.35 -7.67
CA GLY A 148 -10.31 -26.05 -7.26
C GLY A 148 -10.88 -25.61 -5.91
N ARG A 149 -10.20 -24.68 -5.20
CA ARG A 149 -10.66 -24.10 -3.92
C ARG A 149 -10.54 -22.59 -3.90
N GLU A 150 -10.86 -21.94 -5.01
CA GLU A 150 -10.74 -20.48 -5.16
C GLU A 150 -11.67 -19.71 -4.20
N LYS A 151 -12.61 -20.41 -3.57
CA LYS A 151 -13.53 -19.80 -2.58
C LYS A 151 -12.89 -19.60 -1.21
N ASP A 152 -11.88 -20.37 -0.88
CA ASP A 152 -11.24 -20.37 0.43
C ASP A 152 -9.73 -20.10 0.26
N PRO A 153 -9.36 -18.81 0.07
CA PRO A 153 -7.97 -18.46 -0.20
C PRO A 153 -7.08 -18.76 1.00
N ILE A 154 -5.79 -18.98 0.71
CA ILE A 154 -4.75 -19.13 1.72
C ILE A 154 -4.05 -17.79 1.87
N LEU A 155 -3.92 -17.33 3.10
CA LEU A 155 -3.20 -16.12 3.46
C LEU A 155 -1.89 -16.49 4.12
N GLY A 156 -0.81 -15.90 3.63
CA GLY A 156 0.51 -16.02 4.21
C GLY A 156 0.91 -14.74 4.92
N VAL A 157 1.50 -14.86 6.09
CA VAL A 157 2.01 -13.77 6.93
C VAL A 157 3.40 -14.09 7.47
N VAL A 158 4.18 -13.06 7.79
CA VAL A 158 5.52 -13.24 8.38
C VAL A 158 5.43 -13.60 9.86
N GLY A 159 4.51 -12.98 10.59
CA GLY A 159 4.32 -13.23 12.01
C GLY A 159 2.89 -13.64 12.35
N GLU A 160 2.75 -14.57 13.27
CA GLU A 160 1.46 -15.19 13.62
C GLU A 160 0.41 -14.20 14.12
N LEU A 161 0.82 -13.16 14.86
CA LEU A 161 -0.07 -12.11 15.35
C LEU A 161 -0.75 -11.31 14.24
N GLN A 162 -0.19 -11.32 13.03
CA GLN A 162 -0.83 -10.66 11.88
C GLN A 162 -2.18 -11.27 11.53
N PHE A 163 -2.43 -12.54 11.87
CA PHE A 163 -3.74 -13.16 11.67
C PHE A 163 -4.81 -12.59 12.60
N ASP A 164 -4.46 -12.21 13.82
CA ASP A 164 -5.41 -11.59 14.75
C ASP A 164 -5.80 -10.20 14.27
N VAL A 165 -4.80 -9.42 13.81
CA VAL A 165 -5.04 -8.10 13.20
C VAL A 165 -5.88 -8.22 11.93
N LEU A 166 -5.58 -9.20 11.07
CA LEU A 166 -6.32 -9.48 9.85
C LEU A 166 -7.80 -9.78 10.15
N LYS A 167 -8.04 -10.71 11.09
CA LYS A 167 -9.39 -11.10 11.49
C LYS A 167 -10.16 -9.91 12.04
N PHE A 168 -9.55 -9.14 12.92
CA PHE A 168 -10.13 -7.91 13.46
C PHE A 168 -10.52 -6.92 12.37
N ARG A 169 -9.62 -6.66 11.42
CA ARG A 169 -9.86 -5.73 10.32
C ARG A 169 -10.95 -6.22 9.36
N LEU A 170 -10.94 -7.51 8.98
CA LEU A 170 -11.98 -8.08 8.11
C LEU A 170 -13.36 -7.99 8.74
N GLU A 171 -13.46 -8.21 10.06
CA GLU A 171 -14.72 -8.13 10.78
C GLU A 171 -15.19 -6.67 10.95
N ASN A 172 -14.33 -5.76 11.40
CA ASN A 172 -14.71 -4.40 11.80
C ASN A 172 -14.71 -3.38 10.65
N GLU A 173 -13.80 -3.51 9.69
CA GLU A 173 -13.72 -2.56 8.57
C GLU A 173 -14.55 -3.03 7.37
N TYR A 174 -14.66 -4.34 7.14
CA TYR A 174 -15.33 -4.91 5.97
C TYR A 174 -16.64 -5.66 6.31
N GLY A 175 -16.91 -5.89 7.59
CA GLY A 175 -18.10 -6.62 8.04
C GLY A 175 -18.12 -8.09 7.66
N ALA A 176 -16.93 -8.69 7.40
CA ALA A 176 -16.74 -10.07 6.99
C ALA A 176 -16.20 -10.92 8.14
N LYS A 177 -17.07 -11.66 8.84
CA LYS A 177 -16.64 -12.61 9.87
C LYS A 177 -16.03 -13.86 9.24
N VAL A 178 -14.79 -14.14 9.61
CA VAL A 178 -14.02 -15.24 9.04
C VAL A 178 -13.56 -16.23 10.09
N GLU A 179 -13.33 -17.46 9.64
CA GLU A 179 -12.57 -18.48 10.36
C GLU A 179 -11.23 -18.69 9.66
N LEU A 180 -10.20 -18.84 10.46
CA LEU A 180 -8.84 -19.06 10.00
C LEU A 180 -8.41 -20.47 10.42
N GLU A 181 -8.25 -21.34 9.43
CA GLU A 181 -7.69 -22.68 9.61
C GLU A 181 -6.18 -22.62 9.37
N ARG A 182 -5.41 -22.88 10.42
CA ARG A 182 -3.93 -22.92 10.32
C ARG A 182 -3.49 -24.07 9.45
N LEU A 183 -2.57 -23.79 8.53
CA LEU A 183 -1.92 -24.79 7.71
C LEU A 183 -0.52 -25.02 8.27
N GLY A 184 -0.19 -26.28 8.53
CA GLY A 184 1.12 -26.72 9.03
C GLY A 184 2.19 -26.72 7.96
#